data_5327d46133b18881b221dd0c2a6f0ae0
#
_entry.id   5327d46133b18881b221dd0c2a6f0ae0
#
_cell.length_a   1.000
_cell.length_b   1.000
_cell.length_c   1.000
_cell.angle_alpha   90.00
_cell.angle_beta   90.00
_cell.angle_gamma   90.00
#
_symmetry.space_group_name_H-M   'P 1'
#
loop_
_entity.id
_entity.type
_entity.pdbx_description
1 polymer ?
#
loop_
_entity_poly.entity_id
_entity_poly.type
_entity_poly.pdbx_seq_one_letter_code
_entity_poly.pdbx_strand_id
1 'polypeptide(L)'
;VQHLKPLEHNESRVELSIGAVPLRIEGLSRSYGSLKVLSEINLEAQRNEIVSIVGPNGAGKTTLMRCISNGYEPTAGSVWLNGVKAGRGAPHSVVELGVGRSFQNTSLFSSLTVGECLRLARYRLERQPMFSYRTDLRLPEAALRILKATGLDKRLQEKVINLSHGLKRALELSVVLATEPTVLLLDEPTAGLTKTERILIGEILVDLSKKEGLCILLIEHDLDFVREVSSRIVVLHQGKLLLDGSVDEVVGSDLVRAIYSGEQLNETMEDVS
;
A
#
# COMPACT_ATOMS: atom_id res chain seq x y z
N VAL A 1 -5.60 -9.44 -31.29
CA VAL A 1 -4.86 -8.34 -30.68
C VAL A 1 -5.70 -7.85 -29.53
N GLN A 2 -5.13 -7.89 -28.29
CA GLN A 2 -5.81 -7.38 -27.11
C GLN A 2 -5.67 -5.86 -27.08
N HIS A 3 -6.78 -5.14 -26.96
CA HIS A 3 -6.77 -3.69 -26.85
C HIS A 3 -7.05 -3.31 -25.39
N LEU A 4 -6.14 -2.50 -24.80
CA LEU A 4 -6.36 -1.83 -23.52
C LEU A 4 -7.31 -0.65 -23.75
N LYS A 5 -8.33 -0.54 -22.93
CA LYS A 5 -9.26 0.59 -22.93
C LYS A 5 -9.40 1.15 -21.51
N PRO A 6 -9.62 2.46 -21.35
CA PRO A 6 -10.00 3.02 -20.07
C PRO A 6 -11.39 2.50 -19.65
N LEU A 7 -11.62 2.44 -18.34
CA LEU A 7 -12.96 2.19 -17.80
C LEU A 7 -13.87 3.37 -18.15
N GLU A 8 -15.04 3.07 -18.65
CA GLU A 8 -16.14 4.02 -18.66
C GLU A 8 -16.63 4.14 -17.21
N HIS A 9 -16.84 5.36 -16.72
CA HIS A 9 -17.34 5.61 -15.37
C HIS A 9 -18.64 4.83 -15.18
N ASN A 10 -18.60 3.81 -14.36
CA ASN A 10 -19.76 3.01 -13.99
C ASN A 10 -20.19 3.40 -12.57
N GLU A 11 -21.42 3.85 -12.42
CA GLU A 11 -22.04 4.35 -11.18
C GLU A 11 -22.23 3.27 -10.08
N SER A 12 -21.71 2.08 -10.25
CA SER A 12 -21.92 0.93 -9.36
C SER A 12 -20.83 0.70 -8.32
N ARG A 13 -20.02 1.72 -7.98
CA ARG A 13 -19.27 1.66 -6.71
C ARG A 13 -20.25 1.78 -5.54
N VAL A 14 -20.13 0.88 -4.57
CA VAL A 14 -20.65 1.13 -3.21
C VAL A 14 -20.35 2.60 -2.89
N GLU A 15 -21.37 3.40 -2.60
CA GLU A 15 -21.22 4.77 -2.10
C GLU A 15 -20.42 4.70 -0.80
N LEU A 16 -19.10 4.61 -0.94
CA LEU A 16 -18.17 4.78 0.17
C LEU A 16 -18.42 6.21 0.64
N SER A 17 -18.87 6.37 1.87
CA SER A 17 -19.37 7.61 2.46
C SER A 17 -18.45 8.77 2.07
N ILE A 18 -18.96 9.68 1.24
CA ILE A 18 -18.25 10.88 0.83
C ILE A 18 -17.93 11.65 2.11
N GLY A 19 -16.62 11.75 2.45
CA GLY A 19 -16.15 12.40 3.69
C GLY A 19 -15.63 11.47 4.78
N ALA A 20 -15.77 10.14 4.65
CA ALA A 20 -15.15 9.22 5.61
C ALA A 20 -13.62 9.19 5.46
N VAL A 21 -12.91 9.15 6.59
CA VAL A 21 -11.45 8.93 6.64
C VAL A 21 -11.14 7.56 6.01
N PRO A 22 -10.29 7.48 4.97
CA PRO A 22 -10.01 6.23 4.27
C PRO A 22 -9.44 5.14 5.18
N LEU A 23 -8.53 5.51 6.09
CA LEU A 23 -7.92 4.60 7.06
C LEU A 23 -7.90 5.25 8.44
N ARG A 24 -8.49 4.57 9.44
CA ARG A 24 -8.39 4.94 10.86
C ARG A 24 -8.12 3.70 11.70
N ILE A 25 -7.14 3.82 12.58
CA ILE A 25 -6.71 2.79 13.52
C ILE A 25 -6.89 3.34 14.93
N GLU A 26 -7.57 2.59 15.80
CA GLU A 26 -7.90 2.99 17.17
C GLU A 26 -7.41 1.93 18.14
N GLY A 27 -6.41 2.29 18.99
CA GLY A 27 -5.88 1.47 20.07
C GLY A 27 -5.39 0.09 19.65
N LEU A 28 -4.94 -0.06 18.40
CA LEU A 28 -4.57 -1.36 17.85
C LEU A 28 -3.37 -1.95 18.57
N SER A 29 -3.58 -3.14 19.13
CA SER A 29 -2.53 -3.93 19.76
C SER A 29 -2.47 -5.33 19.16
N ARG A 30 -1.26 -5.91 19.09
CA ARG A 30 -1.07 -7.29 18.63
C ARG A 30 -0.02 -8.00 19.48
N SER A 31 -0.39 -9.16 20.02
CA SER A 31 0.50 -10.03 20.78
C SER A 31 0.57 -11.42 20.16
N TYR A 32 1.69 -12.09 20.34
CA TYR A 32 1.92 -13.50 20.02
C TYR A 32 2.37 -14.19 21.32
N GLY A 33 1.44 -14.85 22.00
CA GLY A 33 1.65 -15.33 23.36
C GLY A 33 1.96 -14.16 24.31
N SER A 34 3.09 -14.20 25.00
CA SER A 34 3.57 -13.12 25.88
C SER A 34 4.23 -11.95 25.16
N LEU A 35 4.63 -12.12 23.89
CA LEU A 35 5.31 -11.08 23.12
C LEU A 35 4.32 -10.07 22.56
N LYS A 36 4.32 -8.84 23.09
CA LYS A 36 3.54 -7.72 22.57
C LYS A 36 4.32 -7.05 21.43
N VAL A 37 3.84 -7.20 20.18
CA VAL A 37 4.51 -6.68 18.98
C VAL A 37 3.98 -5.30 18.60
N LEU A 38 2.70 -5.02 18.86
CA LEU A 38 2.09 -3.69 18.67
C LEU A 38 1.34 -3.31 19.94
N SER A 39 1.45 -2.05 20.34
CA SER A 39 0.86 -1.51 21.56
C SER A 39 0.14 -0.21 21.29
N GLU A 40 -1.18 -0.23 21.37
CA GLU A 40 -2.06 0.96 21.37
C GLU A 40 -1.80 1.93 20.20
N ILE A 41 -1.62 1.39 19.00
CA ILE A 41 -1.43 2.18 17.79
C ILE A 41 -2.70 2.95 17.47
N ASN A 42 -2.56 4.27 17.35
CA ASN A 42 -3.58 5.18 16.85
C ASN A 42 -3.02 5.90 15.64
N LEU A 43 -3.70 5.80 14.49
CA LEU A 43 -3.26 6.39 13.23
C LEU A 43 -4.47 6.69 12.35
N GLU A 44 -4.50 7.87 11.76
CA GLU A 44 -5.42 8.20 10.68
C GLU A 44 -4.64 8.57 9.42
N ALA A 45 -5.15 8.18 8.25
CA ALA A 45 -4.59 8.60 6.98
C ALA A 45 -5.71 9.08 6.05
N GLN A 46 -5.46 10.21 5.40
CA GLN A 46 -6.45 10.94 4.63
C GLN A 46 -6.36 10.65 3.13
N ARG A 47 -7.37 11.06 2.36
CA ARG A 47 -7.27 11.10 0.91
C ARG A 47 -6.16 12.06 0.48
N ASN A 48 -5.53 11.79 -0.65
CA ASN A 48 -4.42 12.58 -1.19
C ASN A 48 -3.18 12.60 -0.27
N GLU A 49 -3.08 11.66 0.66
CA GLU A 49 -1.97 11.55 1.60
C GLU A 49 -1.13 10.31 1.32
N ILE A 50 0.21 10.47 1.39
CA ILE A 50 1.17 9.38 1.45
C ILE A 50 1.79 9.41 2.83
N VAL A 51 1.39 8.45 3.67
CA VAL A 51 1.93 8.26 5.02
C VAL A 51 3.00 7.17 4.98
N SER A 52 4.24 7.54 5.23
CA SER A 52 5.32 6.56 5.33
C SER A 52 5.54 6.12 6.77
N ILE A 53 5.55 4.80 6.98
CA ILE A 53 5.90 4.18 8.26
C ILE A 53 7.36 3.77 8.19
N VAL A 54 8.17 4.42 9.01
CA VAL A 54 9.60 4.15 9.12
C VAL A 54 9.94 3.58 10.49
N GLY A 55 11.13 3.00 10.65
CA GLY A 55 11.60 2.44 11.91
C GLY A 55 12.50 1.22 11.70
N PRO A 56 13.20 0.76 12.74
CA PRO A 56 14.16 -0.34 12.66
C PRO A 56 13.48 -1.68 12.34
N ASN A 57 14.30 -2.68 12.02
CA ASN A 57 13.82 -4.05 11.87
C ASN A 57 13.26 -4.55 13.20
N GLY A 58 12.14 -5.28 13.13
CA GLY A 58 11.45 -5.74 14.35
C GLY A 58 10.53 -4.71 15.02
N ALA A 59 10.46 -3.46 14.55
CA ALA A 59 9.60 -2.43 15.12
C ALA A 59 8.09 -2.74 15.05
N GLY A 60 7.67 -3.70 14.21
CA GLY A 60 6.27 -4.09 14.06
C GLY A 60 5.60 -3.63 12.76
N LYS A 61 6.34 -2.97 11.84
CA LYS A 61 5.80 -2.39 10.59
C LYS A 61 4.99 -3.39 9.75
N THR A 62 5.58 -4.52 9.40
CA THR A 62 4.88 -5.57 8.62
C THR A 62 3.71 -6.17 9.39
N THR A 63 3.79 -6.27 10.74
CA THR A 63 2.67 -6.73 11.57
C THR A 63 1.52 -5.73 11.52
N LEU A 64 1.80 -4.43 11.58
CA LEU A 64 0.80 -3.38 11.45
C LEU A 64 0.09 -3.45 10.08
N MET A 65 0.86 -3.53 8.98
CA MET A 65 0.30 -3.71 7.64
C MET A 65 -0.59 -4.95 7.51
N ARG A 66 -0.19 -6.07 8.14
CA ARG A 66 -0.99 -7.29 8.15
C ARG A 66 -2.27 -7.15 8.97
N CYS A 67 -2.24 -6.41 10.06
CA CYS A 67 -3.46 -6.11 10.83
C CYS A 67 -4.43 -5.24 10.00
N ILE A 68 -3.94 -4.22 9.30
CA ILE A 68 -4.77 -3.34 8.46
C ILE A 68 -5.39 -4.14 7.30
N SER A 69 -4.62 -5.02 6.67
CA SER A 69 -5.07 -5.84 5.53
C SER A 69 -5.78 -7.14 5.94
N ASN A 70 -6.22 -7.24 7.19
CA ASN A 70 -6.93 -8.41 7.74
C ASN A 70 -6.16 -9.75 7.62
N GLY A 71 -4.84 -9.68 7.45
CA GLY A 71 -3.96 -10.86 7.48
C GLY A 71 -3.70 -11.36 8.90
N TYR A 72 -3.81 -10.47 9.89
CA TYR A 72 -3.75 -10.79 11.32
C TYR A 72 -4.87 -10.08 12.06
N GLU A 73 -5.56 -10.82 12.93
CA GLU A 73 -6.55 -10.22 13.82
C GLU A 73 -5.84 -9.43 14.93
N PRO A 74 -6.17 -8.15 15.18
CA PRO A 74 -5.69 -7.43 16.36
C PRO A 74 -6.08 -8.13 17.65
N THR A 75 -5.20 -8.11 18.66
CA THR A 75 -5.51 -8.59 20.01
C THR A 75 -6.45 -7.61 20.73
N ALA A 76 -6.30 -6.30 20.44
CA ALA A 76 -7.17 -5.24 20.93
C ALA A 76 -7.23 -4.10 19.91
N GLY A 77 -8.20 -3.21 20.06
CA GLY A 77 -8.41 -2.07 19.18
C GLY A 77 -9.19 -2.41 17.91
N SER A 78 -9.17 -1.50 16.96
CA SER A 78 -9.94 -1.64 15.71
C SER A 78 -9.30 -0.90 14.54
N VAL A 79 -9.58 -1.40 13.33
CA VAL A 79 -9.24 -0.78 12.06
C VAL A 79 -10.53 -0.41 11.35
N TRP A 80 -10.59 0.80 10.82
CA TRP A 80 -11.70 1.33 10.05
C TRP A 80 -11.21 1.68 8.66
N LEU A 81 -11.93 1.22 7.65
CA LEU A 81 -11.61 1.39 6.24
C LEU A 81 -12.80 2.06 5.57
N ASN A 82 -12.62 3.26 5.03
CA ASN A 82 -13.70 4.05 4.43
C ASN A 82 -14.95 4.19 5.35
N GLY A 83 -14.72 4.35 6.66
CA GLY A 83 -15.79 4.46 7.66
C GLY A 83 -16.41 3.15 8.10
N VAL A 84 -15.99 2.01 7.53
CA VAL A 84 -16.47 0.68 7.90
C VAL A 84 -15.44 -0.02 8.77
N LYS A 85 -15.87 -0.54 9.93
CA LYS A 85 -14.98 -1.32 10.80
C LYS A 85 -14.58 -2.61 10.09
N ALA A 86 -13.29 -2.84 9.93
CA ALA A 86 -12.77 -4.09 9.41
C ALA A 86 -13.14 -5.23 10.36
N GLY A 87 -13.94 -6.16 9.88
CA GLY A 87 -14.44 -7.29 10.67
C GLY A 87 -13.43 -8.43 10.77
N ARG A 88 -13.78 -9.45 11.58
CA ARG A 88 -13.11 -10.74 11.58
C ARG A 88 -13.42 -11.46 10.27
N GLY A 89 -12.53 -11.39 9.30
CA GLY A 89 -12.76 -11.99 7.99
C GLY A 89 -11.46 -12.43 7.33
N ALA A 90 -11.61 -13.14 6.21
CA ALA A 90 -10.46 -13.48 5.40
C ALA A 90 -9.83 -12.22 4.75
N PRO A 91 -8.52 -12.23 4.40
CA PRO A 91 -7.84 -11.07 3.80
C PRO A 91 -8.54 -10.47 2.57
N HIS A 92 -9.31 -11.28 1.84
CA HIS A 92 -10.06 -10.79 0.67
C HIS A 92 -11.22 -9.84 1.02
N SER A 93 -11.72 -9.84 2.27
CA SER A 93 -12.83 -8.96 2.67
C SER A 93 -12.43 -7.47 2.66
N VAL A 94 -11.14 -7.14 2.88
CA VAL A 94 -10.67 -5.75 2.85
C VAL A 94 -10.61 -5.18 1.44
N VAL A 95 -10.50 -6.03 0.41
CA VAL A 95 -10.58 -5.59 -1.01
C VAL A 95 -11.97 -5.03 -1.30
N GLU A 96 -13.02 -5.61 -0.71
CA GLU A 96 -14.41 -5.09 -0.83
C GLU A 96 -14.57 -3.75 -0.11
N LEU A 97 -13.74 -3.48 0.90
CA LEU A 97 -13.67 -2.20 1.60
C LEU A 97 -12.74 -1.19 0.91
N GLY A 98 -12.26 -1.49 -0.31
CA GLY A 98 -11.44 -0.60 -1.11
C GLY A 98 -9.95 -0.59 -0.75
N VAL A 99 -9.42 -1.64 -0.12
CA VAL A 99 -7.99 -1.76 0.19
C VAL A 99 -7.27 -2.56 -0.88
N GLY A 100 -6.27 -1.94 -1.51
CA GLY A 100 -5.27 -2.61 -2.33
C GLY A 100 -3.99 -2.83 -1.54
N ARG A 101 -3.38 -4.00 -1.66
CA ARG A 101 -2.10 -4.30 -1.01
C ARG A 101 -1.11 -4.91 -1.98
N SER A 102 0.12 -4.37 -2.04
CA SER A 102 1.26 -5.08 -2.61
C SER A 102 1.96 -5.91 -1.52
N PHE A 103 2.61 -7.01 -1.93
CA PHE A 103 3.34 -7.87 -1.01
C PHE A 103 4.85 -7.64 -1.17
N GLN A 104 5.61 -7.83 -0.09
CA GLN A 104 7.07 -7.75 -0.09
C GLN A 104 7.73 -8.67 -1.13
N ASN A 105 7.17 -9.87 -1.31
CA ASN A 105 7.51 -10.76 -2.43
C ASN A 105 6.44 -10.66 -3.52
N THR A 106 6.85 -10.48 -4.77
CA THR A 106 5.92 -10.42 -5.91
C THR A 106 5.02 -11.65 -5.93
N SER A 107 3.72 -11.43 -5.69
CA SER A 107 2.71 -12.50 -5.64
C SER A 107 2.09 -12.78 -7.01
N LEU A 108 2.81 -12.44 -8.09
CA LEU A 108 2.35 -12.67 -9.45
C LEU A 108 2.50 -14.15 -9.85
N PHE A 109 1.51 -14.65 -10.56
CA PHE A 109 1.58 -15.99 -11.14
C PHE A 109 2.56 -16.00 -12.32
N SER A 110 3.74 -16.57 -12.13
CA SER A 110 4.84 -16.56 -13.08
C SER A 110 4.52 -17.23 -14.44
N SER A 111 3.57 -18.15 -14.45
CA SER A 111 3.09 -18.86 -15.64
C SER A 111 2.11 -18.05 -16.49
N LEU A 112 1.45 -17.04 -15.91
CA LEU A 112 0.50 -16.20 -16.61
C LEU A 112 1.22 -15.12 -17.42
N THR A 113 0.52 -14.60 -18.42
CA THR A 113 0.92 -13.41 -19.17
C THR A 113 0.52 -12.14 -18.42
N VAL A 114 1.13 -10.99 -18.78
CA VAL A 114 0.78 -9.67 -18.26
C VAL A 114 -0.73 -9.42 -18.37
N GLY A 115 -1.31 -9.69 -19.56
CA GLY A 115 -2.73 -9.48 -19.80
C GLY A 115 -3.63 -10.41 -18.98
N GLU A 116 -3.20 -11.64 -18.73
CA GLU A 116 -3.95 -12.60 -17.90
C GLU A 116 -3.96 -12.17 -16.42
N CYS A 117 -2.83 -11.67 -15.89
CA CYS A 117 -2.78 -11.14 -14.53
C CYS A 117 -3.76 -9.97 -14.33
N LEU A 118 -3.79 -9.04 -15.28
CA LEU A 118 -4.69 -7.88 -15.23
C LEU A 118 -6.17 -8.30 -15.36
N ARG A 119 -6.49 -9.28 -16.21
CA ARG A 119 -7.86 -9.83 -16.31
C ARG A 119 -8.29 -10.51 -15.02
N LEU A 120 -7.39 -11.28 -14.40
CA LEU A 120 -7.69 -11.95 -13.15
C LEU A 120 -8.06 -10.94 -12.06
N ALA A 121 -7.35 -9.82 -11.99
CA ALA A 121 -7.67 -8.73 -11.05
C ALA A 121 -9.05 -8.13 -11.30
N ARG A 122 -9.43 -7.95 -12.57
CA ARG A 122 -10.73 -7.38 -12.96
C ARG A 122 -11.89 -8.35 -12.85
N TYR A 123 -11.64 -9.65 -12.98
CA TYR A 123 -12.68 -10.67 -13.04
C TYR A 123 -13.69 -10.59 -11.89
N ARG A 124 -13.21 -10.31 -10.67
CA ARG A 124 -14.07 -10.21 -9.48
C ARG A 124 -14.99 -8.98 -9.51
N LEU A 125 -14.53 -7.88 -10.08
CA LEU A 125 -15.29 -6.61 -10.12
C LEU A 125 -16.32 -6.57 -11.24
N GLU A 126 -16.01 -7.18 -12.37
CA GLU A 126 -16.82 -7.06 -13.57
C GLU A 126 -18.02 -8.02 -13.62
N ARG A 127 -18.15 -8.98 -12.66
CA ARG A 127 -19.21 -9.99 -12.62
C ARG A 127 -19.57 -10.56 -14.00
N GLN A 128 -18.58 -10.75 -14.86
CA GLN A 128 -18.81 -11.20 -16.24
C GLN A 128 -19.29 -12.65 -16.27
N PRO A 129 -20.19 -13.00 -17.21
CA PRO A 129 -20.52 -14.41 -17.45
C PRO A 129 -19.26 -15.17 -17.85
N MET A 130 -19.09 -16.39 -17.31
CA MET A 130 -17.92 -17.26 -17.51
C MET A 130 -17.56 -17.55 -18.97
N PHE A 131 -18.45 -17.20 -19.92
CA PHE A 131 -18.31 -17.42 -21.36
C PHE A 131 -18.21 -16.12 -22.18
N SER A 132 -17.97 -14.97 -21.54
CA SER A 132 -17.80 -13.72 -22.28
C SER A 132 -16.37 -13.62 -22.82
N TYR A 133 -16.17 -13.91 -24.10
CA TYR A 133 -14.92 -13.65 -24.85
C TYR A 133 -14.76 -12.16 -25.14
N ARG A 134 -14.70 -11.28 -24.13
CA ARG A 134 -14.30 -9.91 -24.39
C ARG A 134 -12.81 -9.86 -24.65
N THR A 135 -12.43 -9.42 -25.84
CA THR A 135 -11.04 -9.19 -26.25
C THR A 135 -10.45 -7.93 -25.63
N ASP A 136 -11.31 -6.99 -25.25
CA ASP A 136 -10.92 -5.71 -24.66
C ASP A 136 -10.78 -5.82 -23.14
N LEU A 137 -9.62 -5.44 -22.65
CA LEU A 137 -9.31 -5.33 -21.21
C LEU A 137 -9.49 -3.88 -20.78
N ARG A 138 -10.52 -3.60 -19.97
CA ARG A 138 -10.79 -2.27 -19.41
C ARG A 138 -10.11 -2.12 -18.06
N LEU A 139 -9.31 -1.07 -17.92
CA LEU A 139 -8.51 -0.79 -16.71
C LEU A 139 -8.73 0.65 -16.24
N PRO A 140 -8.62 0.90 -14.93
CA PRO A 140 -8.55 2.24 -14.39
C PRO A 140 -7.38 3.03 -15.00
N GLU A 141 -7.53 4.35 -15.10
CA GLU A 141 -6.51 5.24 -15.66
C GLU A 141 -5.17 5.12 -14.90
N ALA A 142 -5.24 4.95 -13.58
CA ALA A 142 -4.09 4.68 -12.73
C ALA A 142 -3.24 3.49 -13.22
N ALA A 143 -3.89 2.35 -13.44
CA ALA A 143 -3.22 1.15 -13.93
C ALA A 143 -2.67 1.34 -15.35
N LEU A 144 -3.43 1.98 -16.23
CA LEU A 144 -3.01 2.27 -17.60
C LEU A 144 -1.77 3.16 -17.65
N ARG A 145 -1.68 4.17 -16.76
CA ARG A 145 -0.50 5.05 -16.69
C ARG A 145 0.76 4.29 -16.36
N ILE A 146 0.73 3.38 -15.37
CA ILE A 146 1.88 2.53 -15.03
C ILE A 146 2.28 1.65 -16.21
N LEU A 147 1.30 0.97 -16.82
CA LEU A 147 1.56 0.08 -17.95
C LEU A 147 2.23 0.82 -19.11
N LYS A 148 1.74 2.03 -19.45
CA LYS A 148 2.33 2.88 -20.50
C LYS A 148 3.72 3.39 -20.13
N ALA A 149 3.90 3.90 -18.91
CA ALA A 149 5.17 4.44 -18.43
C ALA A 149 6.30 3.38 -18.42
N THR A 150 5.94 2.11 -18.17
CA THR A 150 6.87 0.99 -18.12
C THR A 150 6.95 0.18 -19.41
N GLY A 151 6.10 0.47 -20.40
CA GLY A 151 6.02 -0.26 -21.67
C GLY A 151 5.38 -1.66 -21.54
N LEU A 152 4.75 -1.98 -20.42
CA LEU A 152 4.01 -3.22 -20.21
C LEU A 152 2.74 -3.29 -21.08
N ASP A 153 2.18 -2.17 -21.50
CA ASP A 153 1.06 -2.06 -22.43
C ASP A 153 1.33 -2.76 -23.77
N LYS A 154 2.60 -2.79 -24.20
CA LYS A 154 3.06 -3.46 -25.42
C LYS A 154 3.47 -4.92 -25.22
N ARG A 155 3.46 -5.41 -23.97
CA ARG A 155 3.93 -6.74 -23.56
C ARG A 155 2.84 -7.64 -22.99
N LEU A 156 1.58 -7.40 -23.33
CA LEU A 156 0.42 -8.10 -22.75
C LEU A 156 0.46 -9.61 -22.91
N GLN A 157 1.13 -10.14 -23.95
CA GLN A 157 1.30 -11.56 -24.23
C GLN A 157 2.56 -12.16 -23.59
N GLU A 158 3.43 -11.34 -23.02
CA GLU A 158 4.66 -11.79 -22.39
C GLU A 158 4.34 -12.44 -21.04
N LYS A 159 4.97 -13.60 -20.79
CA LYS A 159 4.82 -14.28 -19.48
C LYS A 159 5.56 -13.51 -18.39
N VAL A 160 4.95 -13.47 -17.21
CA VAL A 160 5.51 -12.79 -16.03
C VAL A 160 6.91 -13.29 -15.68
N ILE A 161 7.20 -14.59 -15.89
CA ILE A 161 8.52 -15.16 -15.60
C ILE A 161 9.64 -14.46 -16.36
N ASN A 162 9.38 -13.95 -17.58
CA ASN A 162 10.35 -13.32 -18.46
C ASN A 162 10.58 -11.82 -18.15
N LEU A 163 9.76 -11.22 -17.29
CA LEU A 163 9.88 -9.83 -16.93
C LEU A 163 11.07 -9.59 -15.99
N SER A 164 11.73 -8.44 -16.13
CA SER A 164 12.69 -7.96 -15.14
C SER A 164 12.01 -7.73 -13.78
N HIS A 165 12.80 -7.61 -12.72
CA HIS A 165 12.27 -7.38 -11.38
C HIS A 165 11.45 -6.09 -11.30
N GLY A 166 11.94 -4.99 -11.88
CA GLY A 166 11.20 -3.72 -11.93
C GLY A 166 9.89 -3.81 -12.70
N LEU A 167 9.86 -4.52 -13.85
CA LEU A 167 8.63 -4.74 -14.60
C LEU A 167 7.62 -5.63 -13.83
N LYS A 168 8.09 -6.61 -13.07
CA LYS A 168 7.23 -7.41 -12.18
C LYS A 168 6.60 -6.53 -11.10
N ARG A 169 7.37 -5.61 -10.52
CA ARG A 169 6.87 -4.65 -9.52
C ARG A 169 5.83 -3.70 -10.09
N ALA A 170 6.12 -3.15 -11.27
CA ALA A 170 5.18 -2.30 -12.00
C ALA A 170 3.87 -3.04 -12.36
N LEU A 171 3.98 -4.30 -12.80
CA LEU A 171 2.81 -5.13 -13.07
C LEU A 171 2.01 -5.42 -11.79
N GLU A 172 2.68 -5.75 -10.68
CA GLU A 172 2.04 -5.97 -9.38
C GLU A 172 1.23 -4.75 -8.95
N LEU A 173 1.83 -3.56 -9.03
CA LEU A 173 1.13 -2.31 -8.72
C LEU A 173 -0.05 -2.07 -9.67
N SER A 174 0.11 -2.34 -10.98
CA SER A 174 -0.97 -2.25 -11.95
C SER A 174 -2.11 -3.21 -11.67
N VAL A 175 -1.81 -4.44 -11.24
CA VAL A 175 -2.79 -5.47 -10.83
C VAL A 175 -3.57 -5.02 -9.60
N VAL A 176 -2.88 -4.46 -8.60
CA VAL A 176 -3.54 -3.92 -7.40
C VAL A 176 -4.43 -2.72 -7.77
N LEU A 177 -3.95 -1.79 -8.58
CA LEU A 177 -4.74 -0.63 -9.03
C LEU A 177 -5.91 -1.03 -9.93
N ALA A 178 -5.80 -2.14 -10.66
CA ALA A 178 -6.92 -2.68 -11.42
C ALA A 178 -8.12 -3.06 -10.55
N THR A 179 -7.94 -3.22 -9.23
CA THR A 179 -9.03 -3.42 -8.26
C THR A 179 -9.67 -2.12 -7.78
N GLU A 180 -9.25 -0.97 -8.29
CA GLU A 180 -9.75 0.37 -7.94
C GLU A 180 -9.74 0.67 -6.42
N PRO A 181 -8.61 0.53 -5.73
CA PRO A 181 -8.55 0.78 -4.30
C PRO A 181 -8.72 2.28 -3.99
N THR A 182 -9.17 2.58 -2.77
CA THR A 182 -9.15 3.92 -2.17
C THR A 182 -8.02 4.05 -1.15
N VAL A 183 -7.59 2.93 -0.59
CA VAL A 183 -6.43 2.80 0.30
C VAL A 183 -5.43 1.84 -0.32
N LEU A 184 -4.20 2.28 -0.49
CA LEU A 184 -3.11 1.48 -1.05
C LEU A 184 -2.06 1.20 0.03
N LEU A 185 -1.80 -0.08 0.31
CA LEU A 185 -0.81 -0.53 1.27
C LEU A 185 0.41 -1.08 0.53
N LEU A 186 1.56 -0.44 0.71
CA LEU A 186 2.81 -0.79 0.04
C LEU A 186 3.88 -1.18 1.06
N ASP A 187 4.42 -2.38 0.93
CA ASP A 187 5.48 -2.91 1.80
C ASP A 187 6.77 -3.04 0.98
N GLU A 188 7.70 -2.11 1.18
CA GLU A 188 8.99 -1.99 0.49
C GLU A 188 8.86 -2.05 -1.06
N PRO A 189 8.06 -1.18 -1.69
CA PRO A 189 7.80 -1.25 -3.13
C PRO A 189 9.05 -0.98 -3.99
N THR A 190 10.09 -0.39 -3.42
CA THR A 190 11.32 -0.06 -4.15
C THR A 190 12.45 -1.08 -3.96
N ALA A 191 12.24 -2.12 -3.15
CA ALA A 191 13.25 -3.13 -2.89
C ALA A 191 13.72 -3.82 -4.18
N GLY A 192 15.05 -3.82 -4.41
CA GLY A 192 15.66 -4.44 -5.59
C GLY A 192 15.49 -3.68 -6.91
N LEU A 193 14.95 -2.46 -6.88
CA LEU A 193 14.84 -1.60 -8.06
C LEU A 193 16.11 -0.78 -8.31
N THR A 194 16.39 -0.50 -9.57
CA THR A 194 17.40 0.49 -9.97
C THR A 194 16.96 1.90 -9.57
N LYS A 195 17.90 2.85 -9.53
CA LYS A 195 17.59 4.25 -9.22
C LYS A 195 16.53 4.83 -10.15
N THR A 196 16.61 4.55 -11.45
CA THR A 196 15.64 5.04 -12.45
C THR A 196 14.24 4.46 -12.21
N GLU A 197 14.14 3.15 -11.91
CA GLU A 197 12.86 2.50 -11.60
C GLU A 197 12.25 3.05 -10.30
N ARG A 198 13.07 3.35 -9.28
CA ARG A 198 12.61 3.98 -8.04
C ARG A 198 12.00 5.36 -8.28
N ILE A 199 12.68 6.22 -9.02
CA ILE A 199 12.18 7.55 -9.38
C ILE A 199 10.82 7.42 -10.06
N LEU A 200 10.72 6.54 -11.07
CA LEU A 200 9.46 6.30 -11.78
C LEU A 200 8.33 5.85 -10.85
N ILE A 201 8.59 4.90 -9.95
CA ILE A 201 7.57 4.45 -8.97
C ILE A 201 7.19 5.59 -8.03
N GLY A 202 8.16 6.39 -7.56
CA GLY A 202 7.90 7.55 -6.71
C GLY A 202 6.98 8.58 -7.37
N GLU A 203 7.28 8.98 -8.62
CA GLU A 203 6.45 9.89 -9.40
C GLU A 203 5.02 9.34 -9.57
N ILE A 204 4.89 8.04 -9.86
CA ILE A 204 3.59 7.39 -9.99
C ILE A 204 2.82 7.44 -8.66
N LEU A 205 3.44 7.12 -7.54
CA LEU A 205 2.77 7.14 -6.22
C LEU A 205 2.28 8.55 -5.86
N VAL A 206 3.11 9.57 -6.09
CA VAL A 206 2.74 10.97 -5.87
C VAL A 206 1.56 11.36 -6.76
N ASP A 207 1.58 10.96 -8.02
CA ASP A 207 0.50 11.22 -8.96
C ASP A 207 -0.80 10.52 -8.56
N LEU A 208 -0.73 9.25 -8.15
CA LEU A 208 -1.90 8.49 -7.67
C LEU A 208 -2.53 9.12 -6.44
N SER A 209 -1.70 9.55 -5.49
CA SER A 209 -2.20 10.25 -4.31
C SER A 209 -2.84 11.59 -4.70
N LYS A 210 -2.11 12.48 -5.35
CA LYS A 210 -2.56 13.86 -5.61
C LYS A 210 -3.68 13.98 -6.65
N LYS A 211 -3.63 13.17 -7.73
CA LYS A 211 -4.57 13.30 -8.86
C LYS A 211 -5.76 12.36 -8.76
N GLU A 212 -5.62 11.22 -8.12
CA GLU A 212 -6.68 10.21 -8.03
C GLU A 212 -7.25 10.05 -6.62
N GLY A 213 -6.73 10.82 -5.67
CA GLY A 213 -7.26 10.86 -4.32
C GLY A 213 -6.96 9.63 -3.48
N LEU A 214 -5.94 8.81 -3.86
CA LEU A 214 -5.60 7.63 -3.09
C LEU A 214 -4.97 8.02 -1.74
N CYS A 215 -5.39 7.30 -0.70
CA CYS A 215 -4.69 7.23 0.57
C CYS A 215 -3.62 6.14 0.46
N ILE A 216 -2.35 6.47 0.62
CA ILE A 216 -1.24 5.51 0.49
C ILE A 216 -0.55 5.37 1.84
N LEU A 217 -0.44 4.13 2.32
CA LEU A 217 0.39 3.77 3.46
C LEU A 217 1.60 3.00 2.96
N LEU A 218 2.78 3.53 3.22
CA LEU A 218 4.04 3.05 2.67
C LEU A 218 4.99 2.61 3.79
N ILE A 219 5.53 1.40 3.72
CA ILE A 219 6.69 1.00 4.52
C ILE A 219 7.92 1.05 3.63
N GLU A 220 8.92 1.81 4.04
CA GLU A 220 10.21 1.91 3.35
C GLU A 220 11.36 2.11 4.33
N HIS A 221 12.56 1.73 3.89
CA HIS A 221 13.81 1.90 4.63
C HIS A 221 14.71 2.97 4.02
N ASP A 222 14.49 3.30 2.75
CA ASP A 222 15.21 4.35 2.04
C ASP A 222 14.61 5.71 2.40
N LEU A 223 15.28 6.43 3.30
CA LEU A 223 14.82 7.75 3.76
C LEU A 223 14.84 8.81 2.65
N ASP A 224 15.72 8.69 1.66
CA ASP A 224 15.75 9.62 0.53
C ASP A 224 14.48 9.45 -0.31
N PHE A 225 14.10 8.21 -0.60
CA PHE A 225 12.84 7.94 -1.28
C PHE A 225 11.62 8.39 -0.47
N VAL A 226 11.61 8.12 0.84
CA VAL A 226 10.53 8.56 1.74
C VAL A 226 10.40 10.08 1.73
N ARG A 227 11.50 10.83 1.74
CA ARG A 227 11.50 12.31 1.65
C ARG A 227 10.90 12.83 0.35
N GLU A 228 11.15 12.13 -0.76
CA GLU A 228 10.67 12.55 -2.08
C GLU A 228 9.17 12.34 -2.27
N VAL A 229 8.60 11.27 -1.68
CA VAL A 229 7.23 10.86 -1.99
C VAL A 229 6.22 11.16 -0.89
N SER A 230 6.65 11.23 0.37
CA SER A 230 5.75 11.28 1.52
C SER A 230 5.20 12.69 1.77
N SER A 231 3.97 12.76 2.21
CA SER A 231 3.39 13.97 2.79
C SER A 231 3.55 13.99 4.32
N ARG A 232 3.64 12.82 4.94
CA ARG A 232 3.80 12.63 6.39
C ARG A 232 4.59 11.37 6.69
N ILE A 233 5.36 11.40 7.77
CA ILE A 233 6.14 10.24 8.23
C ILE A 233 5.73 9.89 9.65
N VAL A 234 5.57 8.60 9.89
CA VAL A 234 5.28 8.01 11.19
C VAL A 234 6.42 7.08 11.59
N VAL A 235 6.99 7.30 12.75
CA VAL A 235 8.09 6.47 13.28
C VAL A 235 7.53 5.40 14.20
N LEU A 236 7.71 4.15 13.82
CA LEU A 236 7.35 2.99 14.63
C LEU A 236 8.61 2.42 15.29
N HIS A 237 8.59 2.29 16.61
CA HIS A 237 9.68 1.69 17.39
C HIS A 237 9.11 0.82 18.51
N GLN A 238 9.63 -0.40 18.67
CA GLN A 238 9.20 -1.36 19.70
C GLN A 238 7.66 -1.49 19.82
N GLY A 239 6.97 -1.48 18.67
CA GLY A 239 5.52 -1.63 18.61
C GLY A 239 4.70 -0.41 19.01
N LYS A 240 5.30 0.77 19.17
CA LYS A 240 4.64 2.03 19.48
C LYS A 240 4.92 3.08 18.41
N LEU A 241 3.99 4.00 18.18
CA LEU A 241 4.26 5.20 17.39
C LEU A 241 4.98 6.20 18.29
N LEU A 242 6.21 6.57 17.91
CA LEU A 242 7.02 7.52 18.67
C LEU A 242 6.91 8.94 18.15
N LEU A 243 6.77 9.08 16.83
CA LEU A 243 6.68 10.37 16.16
C LEU A 243 5.72 10.27 14.99
N ASP A 244 4.93 11.31 14.78
CA ASP A 244 4.01 11.47 13.66
C ASP A 244 4.05 12.95 13.26
N GLY A 245 4.58 13.24 12.06
CA GLY A 245 4.79 14.62 11.67
C GLY A 245 5.14 14.80 10.20
N SER A 246 5.39 16.04 9.82
CA SER A 246 5.87 16.37 8.48
C SER A 246 7.24 15.74 8.19
N VAL A 247 7.57 15.63 6.90
CA VAL A 247 8.84 15.06 6.45
C VAL A 247 10.03 15.76 7.09
N ASP A 248 10.01 17.11 7.14
CA ASP A 248 11.11 17.91 7.67
C ASP A 248 11.27 17.75 9.19
N GLU A 249 10.16 17.70 9.93
CA GLU A 249 10.16 17.47 11.38
C GLU A 249 10.75 16.12 11.73
N VAL A 250 10.32 15.06 11.05
CA VAL A 250 10.76 13.70 11.36
C VAL A 250 12.20 13.44 10.94
N VAL A 251 12.59 13.87 9.74
CA VAL A 251 13.97 13.67 9.24
C VAL A 251 14.98 14.56 9.99
N GLY A 252 14.54 15.73 10.45
CA GLY A 252 15.35 16.64 11.28
C GLY A 252 15.50 16.20 12.74
N SER A 253 14.70 15.21 13.20
CA SER A 253 14.67 14.79 14.60
C SER A 253 15.92 14.00 15.01
N ASP A 254 16.56 14.41 16.11
CA ASP A 254 17.68 13.68 16.70
C ASP A 254 17.26 12.31 17.23
N LEU A 255 16.02 12.16 17.67
CA LEU A 255 15.40 10.89 18.05
C LEU A 255 15.43 9.88 16.88
N VAL A 256 15.07 10.32 15.69
CA VAL A 256 15.08 9.46 14.49
C VAL A 256 16.50 9.06 14.12
N ARG A 257 17.45 9.99 14.20
CA ARG A 257 18.87 9.70 13.96
C ARG A 257 19.39 8.67 14.95
N ALA A 258 19.11 8.80 16.25
CA ALA A 258 19.52 7.85 17.29
C ALA A 258 18.92 6.45 17.06
N ILE A 259 17.64 6.37 16.67
CA ILE A 259 16.97 5.09 16.35
C ILE A 259 17.67 4.37 15.17
N TYR A 260 18.09 5.12 14.15
CA TYR A 260 18.72 4.53 12.96
C TYR A 260 20.22 4.28 13.14
N SER A 261 20.93 5.05 14.01
CA SER A 261 22.34 4.77 14.36
C SER A 261 22.51 3.60 15.30
N GLY A 262 21.42 3.10 15.90
CA GLY A 262 21.46 2.02 16.90
C GLY A 262 21.93 2.47 18.27
N GLU A 263 22.01 3.79 18.52
CA GLU A 263 22.26 4.32 19.84
C GLU A 263 21.10 3.96 20.78
N GLN A 264 21.42 3.43 21.96
CA GLN A 264 20.40 3.17 22.98
C GLN A 264 19.78 4.51 23.39
N LEU A 265 18.48 4.67 23.16
CA LEU A 265 17.73 5.77 23.73
C LEU A 265 17.79 5.63 25.26
N ASN A 266 18.70 6.36 25.89
CA ASN A 266 18.71 6.46 27.34
C ASN A 266 17.37 7.05 27.78
N GLU A 267 16.78 6.46 28.82
CA GLU A 267 15.50 6.82 29.46
C GLU A 267 15.54 8.26 30.08
N THR A 268 15.67 9.27 29.24
CA THR A 268 15.67 10.67 29.66
C THR A 268 14.46 11.43 29.10
N MET A 269 13.29 10.80 29.07
CA MET A 269 12.01 11.48 28.78
C MET A 269 10.92 11.14 29.80
N GLU A 270 11.24 11.17 31.10
CA GLU A 270 10.21 11.15 32.16
C GLU A 270 9.78 12.55 32.65
N ASP A 271 10.30 13.65 32.10
CA ASP A 271 9.98 14.99 32.57
C ASP A 271 9.59 15.95 31.43
N VAL A 272 8.45 15.70 30.78
CA VAL A 272 7.60 16.79 30.23
C VAL A 272 6.15 16.34 30.32
N SER A 273 5.57 16.49 31.49
CA SER A 273 4.13 16.51 31.75
C SER A 273 3.59 17.92 31.68
#